data_937d3442b6a1b35ef2a81412b929209e
#
_entry.id   937d3442b6a1b35ef2a81412b929209e
#
_cell.length_a   1.000
_cell.length_b   1.000
_cell.length_c   1.000
_cell.angle_alpha   90.00
_cell.angle_beta   90.00
_cell.angle_gamma   90.00
#
_symmetry.space_group_name_H-M   'P 1'
#
loop_
_entity.id
_entity.type
_entity.pdbx_description
1 polymer ?
#
loop_
_entity_poly.entity_id
_entity_poly.type
_entity_poly.pdbx_seq_one_letter_code
_entity_poly.pdbx_strand_id
1 'polypeptide(L)'
;MNKRQSDIIKVLYRNGGYMTFAELAEMMNVSVKTVRNDISAIKESLSEKSSVETKPHVGVKLTMDEAEWKNISGKGDCADKEICFFIIRQLLKNGNLTAQGLAEKYYIGRGELEKILEEVSGWFMENHILFERKRGKGISISYSEFNYRLACLSFYREYIPFFEGKVNVGDAKYAFLNRSEYSAMCAALDGFDPDRAARSIIETEQDFGLEFNYDSGVNLIFLISLCILRTRKGKSVTMPKTAKCPTDGESGRIFAEKTAEKLEKEYNISLSEEEIKFMAFAADISEIRQFESESARRKFEAMNIELCRFTVKAVNLISEVAGIDLREDRFFVKQMFMQLKATTSRLKYGIICKNRLLVQIKTKYPNMMAVAWFMENIFEKELELEINEHEVGFLALHI
;
A
#
# COMPACT_ATOMS: atom_id res chain seq x y z
N MET A 1 20.06 -7.80 25.34
CA MET A 1 18.61 -7.84 25.66
C MET A 1 17.92 -8.77 24.67
N ASN A 2 17.05 -9.67 25.13
CA ASN A 2 16.27 -10.53 24.26
C ASN A 2 14.90 -9.89 23.91
N LYS A 3 14.14 -10.46 22.95
CA LYS A 3 12.86 -9.92 22.49
C LYS A 3 11.85 -9.71 23.63
N ARG A 4 11.71 -10.72 24.53
CA ARG A 4 10.76 -10.63 25.66
C ARG A 4 11.12 -9.51 26.64
N GLN A 5 12.42 -9.31 26.94
CA GLN A 5 12.89 -8.21 27.78
C GLN A 5 12.58 -6.84 27.15
N SER A 6 12.76 -6.71 25.84
CA SER A 6 12.38 -5.50 25.10
C SER A 6 10.85 -5.27 25.19
N ASP A 7 10.05 -6.31 25.08
CA ASP A 7 8.58 -6.20 25.18
C ASP A 7 8.13 -5.81 26.60
N ILE A 8 8.76 -6.35 27.64
CA ILE A 8 8.53 -5.95 29.05
C ILE A 8 8.85 -4.46 29.26
N ILE A 9 9.97 -3.99 28.73
CA ILE A 9 10.35 -2.56 28.80
C ILE A 9 9.28 -1.69 28.13
N LYS A 10 8.81 -2.08 26.95
CA LYS A 10 7.78 -1.33 26.22
C LYS A 10 6.48 -1.25 27.02
N VAL A 11 6.07 -2.34 27.64
CA VAL A 11 4.85 -2.37 28.48
C VAL A 11 5.00 -1.48 29.71
N LEU A 12 6.10 -1.59 30.45
CA LEU A 12 6.35 -0.79 31.65
C LEU A 12 6.49 0.70 31.36
N TYR A 13 7.19 1.05 30.29
CA TYR A 13 7.34 2.44 29.86
C TYR A 13 6.02 3.08 29.48
N ARG A 14 5.19 2.38 28.72
CA ARG A 14 3.86 2.84 28.30
C ARG A 14 2.88 2.96 29.49
N ASN A 15 2.94 2.02 30.42
CA ASN A 15 2.10 2.07 31.62
C ASN A 15 2.41 3.29 32.50
N GLY A 16 3.66 3.75 32.51
CA GLY A 16 4.10 4.92 33.28
C GLY A 16 3.95 4.80 34.80
N GLY A 17 3.30 3.75 35.30
CA GLY A 17 3.02 3.44 36.69
C GLY A 17 3.60 2.11 37.14
N TYR A 18 3.17 1.66 38.36
CA TYR A 18 3.52 0.34 38.83
C TYR A 18 2.61 -0.72 38.18
N MET A 19 3.21 -1.86 37.82
CA MET A 19 2.52 -3.08 37.41
C MET A 19 2.96 -4.26 38.26
N THR A 20 2.06 -5.14 38.61
CA THR A 20 2.40 -6.32 39.37
C THR A 20 3.14 -7.36 38.53
N PHE A 21 3.96 -8.19 39.17
CA PHE A 21 4.63 -9.29 38.45
C PHE A 21 3.64 -10.32 37.88
N ALA A 22 2.43 -10.44 38.47
CA ALA A 22 1.41 -11.32 37.98
C ALA A 22 0.78 -10.80 36.69
N GLU A 23 0.44 -9.52 36.60
CA GLU A 23 -0.02 -8.87 35.39
C GLU A 23 0.99 -9.00 34.24
N LEU A 24 2.27 -8.70 34.51
CA LEU A 24 3.33 -8.86 33.52
C LEU A 24 3.49 -10.33 33.07
N ALA A 25 3.37 -11.30 33.98
CA ALA A 25 3.48 -12.72 33.67
C ALA A 25 2.33 -13.20 32.78
N GLU A 26 1.10 -12.75 33.06
CA GLU A 26 -0.07 -13.02 32.24
C GLU A 26 0.07 -12.42 30.84
N MET A 27 0.50 -11.15 30.75
CA MET A 27 0.71 -10.43 29.50
C MET A 27 1.77 -11.08 28.61
N MET A 28 2.86 -11.53 29.20
CA MET A 28 3.97 -12.18 28.48
C MET A 28 3.75 -13.67 28.26
N ASN A 29 2.66 -14.24 28.78
CA ASN A 29 2.35 -15.67 28.77
C ASN A 29 3.50 -16.53 29.32
N VAL A 30 4.06 -16.13 30.44
CA VAL A 30 5.18 -16.81 31.13
C VAL A 30 4.95 -16.86 32.65
N SER A 31 5.82 -17.59 33.38
CA SER A 31 5.73 -17.64 34.84
C SER A 31 6.18 -16.33 35.50
N VAL A 32 5.62 -16.02 36.69
CA VAL A 32 6.07 -14.87 37.50
C VAL A 32 7.58 -14.94 37.79
N LYS A 33 8.12 -16.14 37.98
CA LYS A 33 9.56 -16.36 38.19
C LYS A 33 10.36 -15.92 36.96
N THR A 34 9.87 -16.22 35.75
CA THR A 34 10.50 -15.81 34.49
C THR A 34 10.53 -14.28 34.37
N VAL A 35 9.40 -13.61 34.67
CA VAL A 35 9.33 -12.13 34.64
C VAL A 35 10.30 -11.51 35.66
N ARG A 36 10.42 -12.07 36.88
CA ARG A 36 11.39 -11.57 37.87
C ARG A 36 12.82 -11.64 37.37
N ASN A 37 13.20 -12.75 36.70
CA ASN A 37 14.53 -12.91 36.11
C ASN A 37 14.75 -11.90 34.98
N ASP A 38 13.74 -11.70 34.10
CA ASP A 38 13.81 -10.71 33.03
C ASP A 38 13.95 -9.28 33.56
N ILE A 39 13.19 -8.91 34.59
CA ILE A 39 13.29 -7.59 35.27
C ILE A 39 14.68 -7.38 35.88
N SER A 40 15.27 -8.41 36.48
CA SER A 40 16.64 -8.32 37.01
C SER A 40 17.67 -8.08 35.89
N ALA A 41 17.55 -8.82 34.79
CA ALA A 41 18.43 -8.63 33.62
C ALA A 41 18.22 -7.26 32.94
N ILE A 42 16.99 -6.77 32.87
CA ILE A 42 16.68 -5.42 32.38
C ILE A 42 17.36 -4.38 33.27
N LYS A 43 17.24 -4.49 34.59
CA LYS A 43 17.85 -3.56 35.54
C LYS A 43 19.38 -3.46 35.39
N GLU A 44 20.04 -4.58 35.08
CA GLU A 44 21.49 -4.64 34.85
C GLU A 44 21.89 -4.03 33.47
N SER A 45 20.98 -3.99 32.52
CA SER A 45 21.26 -3.53 31.13
C SER A 45 20.93 -2.06 30.86
N LEU A 46 20.26 -1.38 31.80
CA LEU A 46 19.89 0.03 31.67
C LEU A 46 21.05 0.98 31.98
N SER A 47 21.04 2.15 31.35
CA SER A 47 21.97 3.24 31.63
C SER A 47 21.73 3.88 33.00
N GLU A 48 22.69 4.67 33.50
CA GLU A 48 22.57 5.40 34.78
C GLU A 48 21.41 6.39 34.81
N LYS A 49 20.86 6.78 33.66
CA LYS A 49 19.72 7.73 33.54
C LYS A 49 18.37 7.04 33.58
N SER A 50 18.35 5.72 33.53
CA SER A 50 17.13 4.92 33.57
C SER A 50 17.12 3.99 34.78
N SER A 51 15.95 3.70 35.34
CA SER A 51 15.83 2.89 36.56
C SER A 51 14.59 2.03 36.57
N VAL A 52 14.73 0.83 37.15
CA VAL A 52 13.60 -0.06 37.48
C VAL A 52 13.42 -0.06 39.00
N GLU A 53 12.31 0.46 39.45
CA GLU A 53 11.92 0.45 40.85
C GLU A 53 10.94 -0.73 41.12
N THR A 54 11.21 -1.49 42.17
CA THR A 54 10.35 -2.59 42.60
C THR A 54 9.90 -2.34 44.01
N LYS A 55 8.59 -2.29 44.23
CA LYS A 55 7.97 -2.14 45.56
C LYS A 55 7.22 -3.42 45.94
N PRO A 56 7.46 -3.96 47.16
CA PRO A 56 6.70 -5.11 47.68
C PRO A 56 5.20 -4.84 47.66
N HIS A 57 4.43 -5.81 47.17
CA HIS A 57 2.95 -5.75 47.05
C HIS A 57 2.40 -4.67 46.10
N VAL A 58 3.23 -3.83 45.48
CA VAL A 58 2.81 -2.79 44.53
C VAL A 58 3.17 -3.18 43.11
N GLY A 59 4.41 -3.68 42.92
CA GLY A 59 4.88 -4.11 41.59
C GLY A 59 6.17 -3.46 41.16
N VAL A 60 6.32 -3.35 39.83
CA VAL A 60 7.49 -2.83 39.12
C VAL A 60 7.10 -1.57 38.36
N LYS A 61 7.95 -0.56 38.42
CA LYS A 61 7.85 0.67 37.62
C LYS A 61 9.18 0.91 36.91
N LEU A 62 9.10 1.30 35.65
CA LEU A 62 10.25 1.74 34.84
C LEU A 62 10.22 3.25 34.70
N THR A 63 11.37 3.89 35.00
CA THR A 63 11.65 5.27 34.63
C THR A 63 12.81 5.22 33.65
N MET A 64 12.61 5.76 32.43
CA MET A 64 13.60 5.64 31.37
C MET A 64 13.86 6.99 30.71
N ASP A 65 15.12 7.26 30.38
CA ASP A 65 15.52 8.42 29.60
C ASP A 65 15.00 8.31 28.15
N GLU A 66 14.55 9.45 27.62
CA GLU A 66 13.91 9.50 26.28
C GLU A 66 14.85 9.05 25.14
N ALA A 67 16.15 9.36 25.26
CA ALA A 67 17.15 8.92 24.28
C ALA A 67 17.38 7.39 24.36
N GLU A 68 17.41 6.80 25.57
CA GLU A 68 17.52 5.37 25.77
C GLU A 68 16.27 4.63 25.33
N TRP A 69 15.09 5.21 25.60
CA TRP A 69 13.84 4.71 25.08
C TRP A 69 13.84 4.63 23.54
N LYS A 70 14.25 5.71 22.86
CA LYS A 70 14.40 5.74 21.39
C LYS A 70 15.35 4.66 20.85
N ASN A 71 16.39 4.32 21.58
CA ASN A 71 17.35 3.25 21.22
C ASN A 71 16.76 1.85 21.43
N ILE A 72 16.02 1.62 22.53
CA ILE A 72 15.44 0.30 22.88
C ILE A 72 14.14 0.05 22.14
N SER A 73 13.31 1.07 21.96
CA SER A 73 12.07 0.98 21.20
C SER A 73 12.30 0.87 19.70
N GLY A 74 13.52 1.11 19.25
CA GLY A 74 13.85 1.14 17.84
C GLY A 74 13.10 2.26 17.13
N LYS A 75 13.45 3.54 17.43
CA LYS A 75 12.75 4.76 17.00
C LYS A 75 11.26 4.76 17.38
N GLY A 76 10.76 5.71 18.14
CA GLY A 76 9.37 5.84 18.61
C GLY A 76 8.27 5.65 17.54
N ASP A 77 8.65 5.70 16.29
CA ASP A 77 7.91 5.41 15.07
C ASP A 77 7.49 3.92 14.90
N CYS A 78 8.19 2.94 15.49
CA CYS A 78 7.94 1.52 15.15
C CYS A 78 6.83 0.88 16.00
N ALA A 79 6.69 1.29 17.25
CA ALA A 79 5.66 0.73 18.15
C ALA A 79 4.28 1.31 17.85
N ASP A 80 4.24 2.61 17.54
CA ASP A 80 3.00 3.29 17.13
C ASP A 80 2.55 2.76 15.76
N LYS A 81 3.49 2.54 14.83
CA LYS A 81 3.22 1.89 13.54
C LYS A 81 2.69 0.46 13.67
N GLU A 82 3.20 -0.33 14.61
CA GLU A 82 2.69 -1.68 14.84
C GLU A 82 1.24 -1.64 15.34
N ILE A 83 0.91 -0.72 16.24
CA ILE A 83 -0.46 -0.55 16.74
C ILE A 83 -1.38 -0.02 15.63
N CYS A 84 -0.93 0.98 14.87
CA CYS A 84 -1.66 1.47 13.68
C CYS A 84 -1.94 0.33 12.71
N PHE A 85 -0.92 -0.48 12.36
CA PHE A 85 -1.09 -1.67 11.53
C PHE A 85 -2.20 -2.58 12.03
N PHE A 86 -2.19 -2.92 13.33
CA PHE A 86 -3.19 -3.81 13.90
C PHE A 86 -4.59 -3.19 13.88
N ILE A 87 -4.73 -1.91 14.19
CA ILE A 87 -6.02 -1.22 14.20
C ILE A 87 -6.58 -1.14 12.77
N ILE A 88 -5.78 -0.69 11.81
CA ILE A 88 -6.19 -0.62 10.40
C ILE A 88 -6.58 -2.01 9.88
N ARG A 89 -5.74 -3.02 10.13
CA ARG A 89 -6.02 -4.40 9.73
C ARG A 89 -7.34 -4.92 10.31
N GLN A 90 -7.59 -4.68 11.59
CA GLN A 90 -8.82 -5.13 12.26
C GLN A 90 -10.05 -4.42 11.72
N LEU A 91 -9.96 -3.11 11.45
CA LEU A 91 -11.05 -2.36 10.85
C LEU A 91 -11.35 -2.80 9.42
N LEU A 92 -10.33 -3.00 8.60
CA LEU A 92 -10.49 -3.54 7.25
C LEU A 92 -11.10 -4.96 7.25
N LYS A 93 -10.80 -5.78 8.26
CA LYS A 93 -11.29 -7.15 8.35
C LYS A 93 -12.70 -7.26 8.97
N ASN A 94 -12.92 -6.59 10.10
CA ASN A 94 -14.09 -6.76 10.95
C ASN A 94 -15.06 -5.56 10.91
N GLY A 95 -14.61 -4.43 10.39
CA GLY A 95 -15.42 -3.21 10.22
C GLY A 95 -15.64 -2.39 11.48
N ASN A 96 -15.44 -2.94 12.70
CA ASN A 96 -15.65 -2.20 13.94
C ASN A 96 -14.73 -2.64 15.10
N LEU A 97 -14.47 -1.72 16.02
CA LEU A 97 -13.64 -1.90 17.23
C LEU A 97 -14.16 -1.04 18.37
N THR A 98 -13.71 -1.31 19.61
CA THR A 98 -13.95 -0.44 20.76
C THR A 98 -12.68 0.19 21.26
N ALA A 99 -12.73 1.49 21.63
CA ALA A 99 -11.57 2.20 22.17
C ALA A 99 -11.08 1.57 23.48
N GLN A 100 -12.01 1.11 24.33
CA GLN A 100 -11.68 0.43 25.57
C GLN A 100 -10.94 -0.89 25.30
N GLY A 101 -11.43 -1.72 24.39
CA GLY A 101 -10.77 -2.99 24.04
C GLY A 101 -9.39 -2.79 23.42
N LEU A 102 -9.18 -1.67 22.69
CA LEU A 102 -7.85 -1.31 22.18
C LEU A 102 -6.91 -0.87 23.32
N ALA A 103 -7.38 -0.01 24.23
CA ALA A 103 -6.60 0.45 25.37
C ALA A 103 -6.17 -0.72 26.26
N GLU A 104 -7.08 -1.62 26.57
CA GLU A 104 -6.82 -2.83 27.36
C GLU A 104 -5.85 -3.79 26.65
N LYS A 105 -6.08 -4.05 25.35
CA LYS A 105 -5.26 -4.99 24.56
C LYS A 105 -3.82 -4.54 24.41
N TYR A 106 -3.58 -3.23 24.23
CA TYR A 106 -2.24 -2.69 23.97
C TYR A 106 -1.65 -1.98 25.19
N TYR A 107 -2.36 -1.94 26.32
CA TYR A 107 -1.94 -1.30 27.57
C TYR A 107 -1.51 0.14 27.38
N ILE A 108 -2.25 0.88 26.56
CA ILE A 108 -2.00 2.27 26.26
C ILE A 108 -2.96 3.20 26.98
N GLY A 109 -2.45 4.34 27.43
CA GLY A 109 -3.26 5.37 28.05
C GLY A 109 -4.22 6.05 27.05
N ARG A 110 -5.28 6.65 27.59
CA ARG A 110 -6.31 7.29 26.76
C ARG A 110 -5.72 8.38 25.84
N GLY A 111 -4.78 9.19 26.32
CA GLY A 111 -4.17 10.25 25.52
C GLY A 111 -3.29 9.74 24.38
N GLU A 112 -2.58 8.62 24.60
CA GLU A 112 -1.79 7.96 23.56
C GLU A 112 -2.68 7.27 22.53
N LEU A 113 -3.75 6.59 22.99
CA LEU A 113 -4.74 6.01 22.08
C LEU A 113 -5.39 7.06 21.17
N GLU A 114 -5.71 8.25 21.71
CA GLU A 114 -6.28 9.33 20.89
C GLU A 114 -5.33 9.74 19.75
N LYS A 115 -4.04 9.89 20.01
CA LYS A 115 -3.03 10.22 18.97
C LYS A 115 -2.96 9.14 17.90
N ILE A 116 -2.90 7.87 18.32
CA ILE A 116 -2.87 6.73 17.40
C ILE A 116 -4.15 6.70 16.53
N LEU A 117 -5.31 6.96 17.14
CA LEU A 117 -6.57 6.97 16.40
C LEU A 117 -6.69 8.17 15.44
N GLU A 118 -6.02 9.30 15.72
CA GLU A 118 -5.89 10.42 14.78
C GLU A 118 -5.07 10.02 13.56
N GLU A 119 -3.92 9.34 13.74
CA GLU A 119 -3.11 8.81 12.63
C GLU A 119 -3.89 7.78 11.80
N VAL A 120 -4.56 6.83 12.47
CA VAL A 120 -5.41 5.84 11.80
C VAL A 120 -6.55 6.50 11.03
N SER A 121 -7.20 7.51 11.61
CA SER A 121 -8.25 8.28 10.95
C SER A 121 -7.71 9.00 9.71
N GLY A 122 -6.53 9.64 9.82
CA GLY A 122 -5.84 10.29 8.70
C GLY A 122 -5.56 9.29 7.57
N TRP A 123 -5.06 8.10 7.91
CA TRP A 123 -4.80 7.04 6.93
C TRP A 123 -6.07 6.61 6.18
N PHE A 124 -7.20 6.42 6.88
CA PHE A 124 -8.47 6.06 6.24
C PHE A 124 -9.00 7.19 5.34
N MET A 125 -8.87 8.46 5.79
CA MET A 125 -9.27 9.62 4.97
C MET A 125 -8.45 9.72 3.67
N GLU A 126 -7.14 9.53 3.73
CA GLU A 126 -6.25 9.50 2.55
C GLU A 126 -6.64 8.38 1.57
N ASN A 127 -7.22 7.29 2.06
CA ASN A 127 -7.70 6.16 1.25
C ASN A 127 -9.22 6.25 0.93
N HIS A 128 -9.84 7.43 1.09
CA HIS A 128 -11.26 7.67 0.79
C HIS A 128 -12.23 6.73 1.53
N ILE A 129 -11.89 6.34 2.74
CA ILE A 129 -12.70 5.55 3.65
C ILE A 129 -13.17 6.44 4.81
N LEU A 130 -14.47 6.45 5.07
CA LEU A 130 -15.03 7.19 6.19
C LEU A 130 -14.74 6.45 7.50
N PHE A 131 -14.02 7.12 8.40
CA PHE A 131 -13.73 6.64 9.75
C PHE A 131 -14.68 7.31 10.75
N GLU A 132 -15.45 6.51 11.49
CA GLU A 132 -16.44 7.00 12.42
C GLU A 132 -16.17 6.54 13.85
N ARG A 133 -16.31 7.47 14.78
CA ARG A 133 -16.25 7.19 16.22
C ARG A 133 -17.57 7.60 16.85
N LYS A 134 -18.33 6.66 17.36
CA LYS A 134 -19.63 6.93 17.98
C LYS A 134 -19.63 6.44 19.43
N ARG A 135 -20.01 7.33 20.37
CA ARG A 135 -20.12 6.99 21.79
C ARG A 135 -21.09 5.82 21.95
N GLY A 136 -20.65 4.76 22.63
CA GLY A 136 -21.44 3.54 22.86
C GLY A 136 -21.51 2.58 21.67
N LYS A 137 -21.07 2.97 20.45
CA LYS A 137 -21.02 2.09 19.26
C LYS A 137 -19.60 1.72 18.84
N GLY A 138 -18.59 2.42 19.39
CA GLY A 138 -17.19 2.16 19.09
C GLY A 138 -16.66 2.91 17.86
N ILE A 139 -15.68 2.29 17.21
CA ILE A 139 -14.96 2.78 16.03
C ILE A 139 -15.38 1.90 14.86
N SER A 140 -15.77 2.51 13.75
CA SER A 140 -16.19 1.80 12.53
C SER A 140 -15.71 2.50 11.29
N ILE A 141 -15.74 1.80 10.15
CA ILE A 141 -15.45 2.34 8.83
C ILE A 141 -16.63 2.12 7.89
N SER A 142 -16.80 3.06 6.95
CA SER A 142 -17.77 2.98 5.87
C SER A 142 -17.07 3.30 4.55
N TYR A 143 -17.33 2.51 3.50
CA TYR A 143 -16.57 2.57 2.26
C TYR A 143 -17.36 2.10 1.05
N SER A 144 -16.96 2.54 -0.14
CA SER A 144 -17.28 1.85 -1.40
C SER A 144 -16.33 0.65 -1.57
N GLU A 145 -16.80 -0.43 -2.20
CA GLU A 145 -15.93 -1.59 -2.46
C GLU A 145 -14.70 -1.22 -3.31
N PHE A 146 -14.83 -0.26 -4.21
CA PHE A 146 -13.72 0.28 -4.99
C PHE A 146 -12.62 0.87 -4.09
N ASN A 147 -12.98 1.83 -3.22
CA ASN A 147 -12.02 2.45 -2.29
C ASN A 147 -11.45 1.45 -1.29
N TYR A 148 -12.26 0.48 -0.84
CA TYR A 148 -11.80 -0.59 0.05
C TYR A 148 -10.66 -1.39 -0.58
N ARG A 149 -10.79 -1.79 -1.84
CA ARG A 149 -9.76 -2.59 -2.53
C ARG A 149 -8.46 -1.81 -2.70
N LEU A 150 -8.55 -0.53 -3.03
CA LEU A 150 -7.38 0.35 -3.14
C LEU A 150 -6.73 0.59 -1.77
N ALA A 151 -7.52 0.78 -0.73
CA ALA A 151 -7.02 0.88 0.64
C ALA A 151 -6.32 -0.40 1.11
N CYS A 152 -6.83 -1.58 0.72
CA CYS A 152 -6.14 -2.85 0.99
C CYS A 152 -4.77 -2.94 0.30
N LEU A 153 -4.67 -2.48 -0.95
CA LEU A 153 -3.38 -2.40 -1.65
C LEU A 153 -2.44 -1.40 -0.97
N SER A 154 -2.92 -0.19 -0.65
CA SER A 154 -2.16 0.82 0.08
C SER A 154 -1.64 0.28 1.41
N PHE A 155 -2.51 -0.39 2.17
CA PHE A 155 -2.16 -1.04 3.42
C PHE A 155 -1.10 -2.14 3.26
N TYR A 156 -1.26 -3.02 2.26
CA TYR A 156 -0.26 -4.03 1.96
C TYR A 156 1.11 -3.41 1.65
N ARG A 157 1.16 -2.42 0.76
CA ARG A 157 2.41 -1.76 0.33
C ARG A 157 3.11 -1.00 1.46
N GLU A 158 2.36 -0.38 2.35
CA GLU A 158 2.91 0.38 3.47
C GLU A 158 3.44 -0.52 4.59
N TYR A 159 2.77 -1.66 4.81
CA TYR A 159 3.04 -2.52 5.95
C TYR A 159 3.61 -3.91 5.55
N ILE A 160 4.23 -4.06 4.37
CA ILE A 160 4.84 -5.32 3.92
C ILE A 160 5.67 -6.00 5.04
N PRO A 161 6.58 -5.30 5.76
CA PRO A 161 7.41 -5.94 6.79
C PRO A 161 6.61 -6.60 7.92
N PHE A 162 5.39 -6.14 8.18
CA PHE A 162 4.51 -6.75 9.19
C PHE A 162 3.79 -8.01 8.71
N PHE A 163 3.79 -8.26 7.41
CA PHE A 163 3.23 -9.46 6.80
C PHE A 163 4.27 -10.55 6.58
N GLU A 164 5.54 -10.21 6.45
CA GLU A 164 6.63 -11.16 6.19
C GLU A 164 6.72 -12.24 7.25
N GLY A 165 6.96 -13.49 6.81
CA GLY A 165 7.09 -14.64 7.70
C GLY A 165 5.82 -15.07 8.44
N LYS A 166 4.66 -14.45 8.19
CA LYS A 166 3.39 -14.80 8.83
C LYS A 166 2.77 -16.09 8.28
N VAL A 167 3.12 -16.47 7.07
CA VAL A 167 2.65 -17.70 6.41
C VAL A 167 3.86 -18.54 6.03
N ASN A 168 3.85 -19.82 6.40
CA ASN A 168 4.89 -20.77 5.96
C ASN A 168 4.52 -21.29 4.56
N VAL A 169 5.32 -20.95 3.57
CA VAL A 169 5.04 -21.20 2.15
C VAL A 169 5.97 -22.24 1.51
N GLY A 170 6.68 -23.06 2.27
CA GLY A 170 7.57 -24.08 1.72
C GLY A 170 8.64 -23.54 0.75
N ASP A 171 9.22 -24.40 -0.08
CA ASP A 171 10.31 -24.07 -1.02
C ASP A 171 9.85 -24.07 -2.50
N ALA A 172 8.54 -23.95 -2.76
CA ALA A 172 7.99 -23.92 -4.11
C ALA A 172 8.49 -22.68 -4.89
N LYS A 173 8.64 -22.83 -6.20
CA LYS A 173 8.87 -21.70 -7.11
C LYS A 173 7.51 -21.11 -7.49
N TYR A 174 7.39 -19.80 -7.36
CA TYR A 174 6.20 -19.05 -7.71
C TYR A 174 6.37 -18.38 -9.08
N ALA A 175 5.27 -18.12 -9.75
CA ALA A 175 5.31 -17.63 -11.12
C ALA A 175 5.96 -16.25 -11.26
N PHE A 176 5.77 -15.38 -10.26
CA PHE A 176 6.24 -13.99 -10.32
C PHE A 176 6.94 -13.52 -9.04
N LEU A 177 6.37 -13.84 -7.89
CA LEU A 177 6.82 -13.33 -6.59
C LEU A 177 7.98 -14.16 -6.03
N ASN A 178 8.91 -13.52 -5.33
CA ASN A 178 9.84 -14.26 -4.50
C ASN A 178 9.13 -14.80 -3.23
N ARG A 179 9.80 -15.71 -2.49
CA ARG A 179 9.22 -16.40 -1.33
C ARG A 179 8.70 -15.44 -0.25
N SER A 180 9.44 -14.37 0.05
CA SER A 180 9.06 -13.40 1.08
C SER A 180 7.82 -12.61 0.68
N GLU A 181 7.81 -12.12 -0.55
CA GLU A 181 6.68 -11.35 -1.11
C GLU A 181 5.42 -12.21 -1.24
N TYR A 182 5.56 -13.45 -1.70
CA TYR A 182 4.45 -14.39 -1.76
C TYR A 182 3.87 -14.65 -0.37
N SER A 183 4.73 -14.93 0.63
CA SER A 183 4.30 -15.11 2.02
C SER A 183 3.58 -13.88 2.57
N ALA A 184 4.11 -12.69 2.31
CA ALA A 184 3.51 -11.43 2.74
C ALA A 184 2.15 -11.20 2.07
N MET A 185 2.04 -11.47 0.77
CA MET A 185 0.79 -11.32 0.02
C MET A 185 -0.27 -12.32 0.49
N CYS A 186 0.07 -13.59 0.69
CA CYS A 186 -0.83 -14.58 1.30
C CYS A 186 -1.34 -14.11 2.67
N ALA A 187 -0.45 -13.58 3.51
CA ALA A 187 -0.81 -13.08 4.85
C ALA A 187 -1.74 -11.86 4.78
N ALA A 188 -1.53 -10.97 3.81
CA ALA A 188 -2.38 -9.80 3.59
C ALA A 188 -3.76 -10.18 3.04
N LEU A 189 -3.84 -11.24 2.24
CA LEU A 189 -5.05 -11.77 1.61
C LEU A 189 -5.72 -12.89 2.41
N ASP A 190 -5.53 -12.92 3.75
CA ASP A 190 -6.15 -13.92 4.64
C ASP A 190 -5.86 -15.39 4.26
N GLY A 191 -4.70 -15.67 3.72
CA GLY A 191 -4.26 -17.02 3.29
C GLY A 191 -4.66 -17.39 1.86
N PHE A 192 -5.22 -16.47 1.09
CA PHE A 192 -5.50 -16.70 -0.33
C PHE A 192 -4.19 -16.87 -1.12
N ASP A 193 -4.15 -17.87 -2.01
CA ASP A 193 -3.02 -18.15 -2.88
C ASP A 193 -3.06 -17.25 -4.13
N PRO A 194 -2.11 -16.29 -4.28
CA PRO A 194 -2.07 -15.39 -5.44
C PRO A 194 -1.38 -16.00 -6.68
N ASP A 195 -0.72 -17.17 -6.58
CA ASP A 195 0.11 -17.70 -7.67
C ASP A 195 -0.69 -18.02 -8.93
N ARG A 196 -1.92 -18.53 -8.76
CA ARG A 196 -2.81 -18.81 -9.90
C ARG A 196 -3.24 -17.52 -10.61
N ALA A 197 -3.55 -16.48 -9.85
CA ALA A 197 -3.84 -15.16 -10.43
C ALA A 197 -2.62 -14.60 -11.17
N ALA A 198 -1.41 -14.74 -10.57
CA ALA A 198 -0.16 -14.33 -11.20
C ALA A 198 0.07 -15.05 -12.53
N ARG A 199 -0.14 -16.36 -12.60
CA ARG A 199 -0.02 -17.13 -13.86
C ARG A 199 -0.97 -16.64 -14.94
N SER A 200 -2.24 -16.44 -14.61
CA SER A 200 -3.24 -15.92 -15.57
C SER A 200 -2.87 -14.54 -16.11
N ILE A 201 -2.28 -13.66 -15.25
CA ILE A 201 -1.79 -12.35 -15.66
C ILE A 201 -0.60 -12.49 -16.61
N ILE A 202 0.42 -13.31 -16.26
CA ILE A 202 1.62 -13.53 -17.09
C ILE A 202 1.26 -14.09 -18.44
N GLU A 203 0.36 -15.09 -18.51
CA GLU A 203 -0.13 -15.62 -19.77
C GLU A 203 -0.83 -14.56 -20.62
N THR A 204 -1.55 -13.62 -19.98
CA THR A 204 -2.19 -12.53 -20.71
C THR A 204 -1.17 -11.48 -21.17
N GLU A 205 -0.12 -11.19 -20.38
CA GLU A 205 1.01 -10.36 -20.81
C GLU A 205 1.65 -10.95 -22.08
N GLN A 206 1.88 -12.26 -22.11
CA GLN A 206 2.41 -12.98 -23.29
C GLN A 206 1.47 -12.87 -24.49
N ASP A 207 0.15 -13.03 -24.31
CA ASP A 207 -0.85 -12.84 -25.39
C ASP A 207 -0.81 -11.43 -25.99
N PHE A 208 -0.46 -10.42 -25.19
CA PHE A 208 -0.32 -9.02 -25.61
C PHE A 208 1.09 -8.68 -26.12
N GLY A 209 2.08 -9.52 -25.83
CA GLY A 209 3.50 -9.24 -26.08
C GLY A 209 3.98 -8.03 -25.30
N LEU A 210 3.56 -7.85 -24.06
CA LEU A 210 3.98 -6.79 -23.15
C LEU A 210 4.43 -7.38 -21.80
N GLU A 211 5.17 -6.57 -21.04
CA GLU A 211 5.60 -6.88 -19.69
C GLU A 211 5.36 -5.64 -18.82
N PHE A 212 4.64 -5.80 -17.71
CA PHE A 212 4.53 -4.73 -16.71
C PHE A 212 5.83 -4.59 -15.92
N ASN A 213 6.08 -3.40 -15.36
CA ASN A 213 7.17 -3.26 -14.40
C ASN A 213 6.87 -4.07 -13.13
N TYR A 214 7.92 -4.45 -12.40
CA TYR A 214 7.78 -5.37 -11.28
C TYR A 214 6.79 -4.89 -10.22
N ASP A 215 6.91 -3.63 -9.78
CA ASP A 215 6.02 -3.06 -8.76
C ASP A 215 4.56 -3.01 -9.21
N SER A 216 4.32 -2.67 -10.48
CA SER A 216 2.98 -2.66 -11.08
C SER A 216 2.43 -4.08 -11.21
N GLY A 217 3.25 -5.05 -11.60
CA GLY A 217 2.88 -6.47 -11.65
C GLY A 217 2.46 -7.00 -10.27
N VAL A 218 3.23 -6.70 -9.21
CA VAL A 218 2.87 -7.05 -7.83
C VAL A 218 1.53 -6.43 -7.42
N ASN A 219 1.31 -5.14 -7.74
CA ASN A 219 0.05 -4.45 -7.44
C ASN A 219 -1.13 -5.08 -8.20
N LEU A 220 -0.95 -5.39 -9.47
CA LEU A 220 -1.96 -6.01 -10.32
C LEU A 220 -2.34 -7.40 -9.79
N ILE A 221 -1.35 -8.23 -9.44
CA ILE A 221 -1.57 -9.55 -8.83
C ILE A 221 -2.37 -9.41 -7.53
N PHE A 222 -2.00 -8.44 -6.67
CA PHE A 222 -2.73 -8.19 -5.42
C PHE A 222 -4.19 -7.79 -5.66
N LEU A 223 -4.44 -6.81 -6.54
CA LEU A 223 -5.78 -6.32 -6.83
C LEU A 223 -6.68 -7.39 -7.47
N ILE A 224 -6.14 -8.19 -8.41
CA ILE A 224 -6.88 -9.28 -9.03
C ILE A 224 -7.14 -10.42 -8.04
N SER A 225 -6.16 -10.78 -7.21
CA SER A 225 -6.36 -11.76 -6.14
C SER A 225 -7.43 -11.31 -5.14
N LEU A 226 -7.41 -10.04 -4.78
CA LEU A 226 -8.43 -9.44 -3.90
C LEU A 226 -9.80 -9.41 -4.58
N CYS A 227 -9.88 -9.13 -5.88
CA CYS A 227 -11.11 -9.21 -6.67
C CYS A 227 -11.75 -10.60 -6.53
N ILE A 228 -11.00 -11.68 -6.78
CA ILE A 228 -11.48 -13.06 -6.65
C ILE A 228 -11.94 -13.36 -5.22
N LEU A 229 -11.11 -12.99 -4.22
CA LEU A 229 -11.42 -13.20 -2.82
C LEU A 229 -12.72 -12.50 -2.38
N ARG A 230 -12.92 -11.25 -2.86
CA ARG A 230 -14.10 -10.44 -2.53
C ARG A 230 -15.34 -10.96 -3.25
N THR A 231 -15.23 -11.34 -4.52
CA THR A 231 -16.32 -11.97 -5.28
C THR A 231 -16.81 -13.24 -4.58
N ARG A 232 -15.91 -14.11 -4.10
CA ARG A 232 -16.26 -15.32 -3.32
C ARG A 232 -16.99 -14.99 -2.01
N LYS A 233 -16.73 -13.82 -1.42
CA LYS A 233 -17.42 -13.33 -0.22
C LYS A 233 -18.74 -12.59 -0.54
N GLY A 234 -19.19 -12.58 -1.78
CA GLY A 234 -20.38 -11.86 -2.23
C GLY A 234 -20.25 -10.32 -2.15
N LYS A 235 -19.02 -9.81 -2.20
CA LYS A 235 -18.73 -8.36 -2.16
C LYS A 235 -18.36 -7.90 -3.56
N SER A 236 -19.36 -7.42 -4.31
CA SER A 236 -19.15 -6.92 -5.67
C SER A 236 -18.74 -5.46 -5.68
N VAL A 237 -17.82 -5.11 -6.57
CA VAL A 237 -17.44 -3.73 -6.80
C VAL A 237 -18.51 -3.01 -7.64
N THR A 238 -18.68 -1.73 -7.40
CA THR A 238 -19.34 -0.80 -8.31
C THR A 238 -18.32 0.25 -8.67
N MET A 239 -18.01 0.37 -9.96
CA MET A 239 -17.04 1.35 -10.43
C MET A 239 -17.55 2.78 -10.25
N PRO A 240 -16.68 3.72 -9.82
CA PRO A 240 -17.06 5.13 -9.76
C PRO A 240 -17.49 5.65 -11.14
N LYS A 241 -18.52 6.48 -11.14
CA LYS A 241 -18.90 7.20 -12.36
C LYS A 241 -17.85 8.28 -12.62
N THR A 242 -17.00 8.08 -13.61
CA THR A 242 -16.03 9.06 -14.07
C THR A 242 -16.47 9.65 -15.40
N ALA A 243 -16.06 10.88 -15.69
CA ALA A 243 -16.20 11.42 -17.03
C ALA A 243 -15.41 10.53 -18.03
N LYS A 244 -15.91 10.43 -19.26
CA LYS A 244 -15.17 9.74 -20.31
C LYS A 244 -13.91 10.56 -20.61
N CYS A 245 -12.73 9.97 -20.40
CA CYS A 245 -11.48 10.61 -20.75
C CYS A 245 -11.19 10.39 -22.24
N PRO A 246 -10.79 11.43 -22.99
CA PRO A 246 -10.44 11.27 -24.40
C PRO A 246 -9.34 10.21 -24.64
N THR A 247 -8.46 9.99 -23.68
CA THR A 247 -7.38 8.98 -23.76
C THR A 247 -7.83 7.56 -23.37
N ASP A 248 -9.10 7.33 -23.07
CA ASP A 248 -9.60 5.98 -22.78
C ASP A 248 -9.44 5.09 -24.02
N GLY A 249 -8.65 4.03 -23.87
CA GLY A 249 -8.40 3.02 -24.89
C GLY A 249 -9.11 1.70 -24.56
N GLU A 250 -9.01 0.77 -25.48
CA GLU A 250 -9.59 -0.57 -25.32
C GLU A 250 -8.63 -1.58 -24.70
N SER A 251 -7.33 -1.25 -24.58
CA SER A 251 -6.30 -2.20 -24.18
C SER A 251 -6.53 -2.79 -22.79
N GLY A 252 -6.87 -1.97 -21.81
CA GLY A 252 -7.14 -2.42 -20.43
C GLY A 252 -8.36 -3.31 -20.36
N ARG A 253 -9.43 -2.97 -21.11
CA ARG A 253 -10.64 -3.79 -21.18
C ARG A 253 -10.36 -5.15 -21.80
N ILE A 254 -9.70 -5.21 -22.96
CA ILE A 254 -9.40 -6.46 -23.65
C ILE A 254 -8.45 -7.32 -22.80
N PHE A 255 -7.46 -6.69 -22.11
CA PHE A 255 -6.58 -7.38 -21.17
C PHE A 255 -7.38 -8.01 -20.02
N ALA A 256 -8.31 -7.25 -19.42
CA ALA A 256 -9.14 -7.72 -18.32
C ALA A 256 -10.08 -8.86 -18.73
N GLU A 257 -10.74 -8.76 -19.89
CA GLU A 257 -11.62 -9.79 -20.43
C GLU A 257 -10.86 -11.11 -20.62
N LYS A 258 -9.68 -11.09 -21.25
CA LYS A 258 -8.83 -12.28 -21.42
C LYS A 258 -8.34 -12.86 -20.10
N THR A 259 -7.93 -12.00 -19.17
CA THR A 259 -7.51 -12.45 -17.84
C THR A 259 -8.70 -13.05 -17.08
N ALA A 260 -9.88 -12.43 -17.15
CA ALA A 260 -11.09 -12.91 -16.51
C ALA A 260 -11.51 -14.32 -17.01
N GLU A 261 -11.47 -14.57 -18.32
CA GLU A 261 -11.75 -15.89 -18.91
C GLU A 261 -10.86 -17.00 -18.33
N LYS A 262 -9.57 -16.70 -18.10
CA LYS A 262 -8.62 -17.66 -17.49
C LYS A 262 -8.95 -17.87 -16.01
N LEU A 263 -9.20 -16.80 -15.27
CA LEU A 263 -9.50 -16.84 -13.84
C LEU A 263 -10.84 -17.53 -13.53
N GLU A 264 -11.88 -17.29 -14.33
CA GLU A 264 -13.18 -17.93 -14.17
C GLU A 264 -13.07 -19.46 -14.29
N LYS A 265 -12.27 -19.93 -15.24
CA LYS A 265 -11.97 -21.36 -15.41
C LYS A 265 -11.16 -21.90 -14.24
N GLU A 266 -10.08 -21.20 -13.86
CA GLU A 266 -9.15 -21.64 -12.83
C GLU A 266 -9.79 -21.70 -11.44
N TYR A 267 -10.62 -20.72 -11.11
CA TYR A 267 -11.24 -20.59 -9.79
C TYR A 267 -12.68 -21.08 -9.72
N ASN A 268 -13.27 -21.51 -10.85
CA ASN A 268 -14.67 -21.89 -10.98
C ASN A 268 -15.62 -20.83 -10.39
N ILE A 269 -15.47 -19.59 -10.85
CA ILE A 269 -16.27 -18.42 -10.46
C ILE A 269 -16.83 -17.76 -11.72
N SER A 270 -17.81 -16.87 -11.55
CA SER A 270 -18.25 -15.92 -12.58
C SER A 270 -17.96 -14.50 -12.10
N LEU A 271 -17.32 -13.70 -12.93
CA LEU A 271 -17.01 -12.31 -12.68
C LEU A 271 -18.05 -11.42 -13.36
N SER A 272 -18.59 -10.47 -12.61
CA SER A 272 -19.55 -9.50 -13.17
C SER A 272 -18.84 -8.50 -14.08
N GLU A 273 -19.61 -7.81 -14.92
CA GLU A 273 -19.07 -6.74 -15.78
C GLU A 273 -18.34 -5.66 -14.96
N GLU A 274 -18.83 -5.33 -13.78
CA GLU A 274 -18.18 -4.36 -12.86
C GLU A 274 -16.84 -4.88 -12.32
N GLU A 275 -16.72 -6.19 -12.07
CA GLU A 275 -15.44 -6.81 -11.70
C GLU A 275 -14.43 -6.77 -12.86
N ILE A 276 -14.87 -7.03 -14.09
CA ILE A 276 -14.04 -6.93 -15.29
C ILE A 276 -13.61 -5.47 -15.52
N LYS A 277 -14.50 -4.50 -15.32
CA LYS A 277 -14.13 -3.07 -15.35
C LYS A 277 -13.11 -2.70 -14.29
N PHE A 278 -13.21 -3.26 -13.09
CA PHE A 278 -12.20 -3.06 -12.05
C PHE A 278 -10.84 -3.67 -12.43
N MET A 279 -10.84 -4.85 -13.04
CA MET A 279 -9.61 -5.46 -13.55
C MET A 279 -9.00 -4.64 -14.68
N ALA A 280 -9.82 -4.08 -15.58
CA ALA A 280 -9.40 -3.17 -16.65
C ALA A 280 -8.74 -1.92 -16.05
N PHE A 281 -9.37 -1.30 -15.06
CA PHE A 281 -8.80 -0.19 -14.31
C PHE A 281 -7.43 -0.57 -13.70
N ALA A 282 -7.33 -1.73 -13.04
CA ALA A 282 -6.09 -2.18 -12.43
C ALA A 282 -4.96 -2.38 -13.47
N ALA A 283 -5.29 -2.90 -14.65
CA ALA A 283 -4.35 -3.02 -15.77
C ALA A 283 -3.96 -1.65 -16.36
N ASP A 284 -4.91 -0.70 -16.44
CA ASP A 284 -4.67 0.63 -17.01
C ASP A 284 -3.78 1.52 -16.12
N ILE A 285 -3.87 1.39 -14.80
CA ILE A 285 -2.96 2.10 -13.88
C ILE A 285 -1.59 1.44 -13.75
N SER A 286 -1.40 0.24 -14.32
CA SER A 286 -0.14 -0.50 -14.28
C SER A 286 0.81 -0.02 -15.37
N GLU A 287 2.05 0.26 -14.97
CA GLU A 287 3.09 0.75 -15.86
C GLU A 287 3.71 -0.40 -16.66
N ILE A 288 3.76 -0.23 -17.97
CA ILE A 288 4.39 -1.18 -18.89
C ILE A 288 5.89 -0.93 -18.87
N ARG A 289 6.67 -1.97 -18.65
CA ARG A 289 8.14 -1.93 -18.72
C ARG A 289 8.62 -1.99 -20.16
N GLN A 290 8.09 -2.92 -20.94
CA GLN A 290 8.51 -3.14 -22.34
C GLN A 290 7.46 -3.89 -23.15
N PHE A 291 7.65 -3.85 -24.47
CA PHE A 291 6.98 -4.72 -25.44
C PHE A 291 7.99 -5.71 -26.01
N GLU A 292 7.56 -6.96 -26.22
CA GLU A 292 8.41 -8.02 -26.78
C GLU A 292 8.85 -7.74 -28.23
N SER A 293 8.01 -7.01 -28.97
CA SER A 293 8.27 -6.68 -30.37
C SER A 293 7.63 -5.35 -30.76
N GLU A 294 8.15 -4.77 -31.83
CA GLU A 294 7.57 -3.57 -32.47
C GLU A 294 6.13 -3.83 -32.96
N SER A 295 5.83 -5.06 -33.39
CA SER A 295 4.47 -5.46 -33.80
C SER A 295 3.50 -5.46 -32.64
N ALA A 296 3.91 -5.99 -31.48
CA ALA A 296 3.11 -5.98 -30.24
C ALA A 296 2.83 -4.53 -29.81
N ARG A 297 3.85 -3.68 -29.81
CA ARG A 297 3.72 -2.25 -29.49
C ARG A 297 2.70 -1.57 -30.41
N ARG A 298 2.83 -1.72 -31.73
CA ARG A 298 1.89 -1.10 -32.69
C ARG A 298 0.46 -1.56 -32.51
N LYS A 299 0.24 -2.84 -32.21
CA LYS A 299 -1.11 -3.36 -31.89
C LYS A 299 -1.68 -2.69 -30.65
N PHE A 300 -0.85 -2.55 -29.62
CA PHE A 300 -1.25 -1.89 -28.37
C PHE A 300 -1.56 -0.40 -28.56
N GLU A 301 -0.73 0.31 -29.35
CA GLU A 301 -0.94 1.72 -29.71
C GLU A 301 -2.24 1.90 -30.51
N ALA A 302 -2.55 0.97 -31.42
CA ALA A 302 -3.80 1.02 -32.19
C ALA A 302 -5.06 0.89 -31.30
N MET A 303 -4.98 0.17 -30.18
CA MET A 303 -6.07 0.12 -29.18
C MET A 303 -6.15 1.40 -28.34
N ASN A 304 -5.16 2.31 -28.42
CA ASN A 304 -5.03 3.50 -27.59
C ASN A 304 -4.73 4.75 -28.45
N ILE A 305 -5.41 4.90 -29.59
CA ILE A 305 -5.08 5.91 -30.61
C ILE A 305 -5.15 7.35 -30.07
N GLU A 306 -6.12 7.67 -29.23
CA GLU A 306 -6.26 9.00 -28.65
C GLU A 306 -5.15 9.31 -27.64
N LEU A 307 -4.70 8.29 -26.88
CA LEU A 307 -3.53 8.41 -26.02
C LEU A 307 -2.26 8.66 -26.87
N CYS A 308 -2.11 8.01 -28.04
CA CYS A 308 -1.00 8.31 -28.96
C CYS A 308 -1.03 9.77 -29.40
N ARG A 309 -2.20 10.30 -29.78
CA ARG A 309 -2.37 11.73 -30.16
C ARG A 309 -2.02 12.66 -29.00
N PHE A 310 -2.47 12.35 -27.79
CA PHE A 310 -2.14 13.12 -26.61
C PHE A 310 -0.63 13.06 -26.31
N THR A 311 0.00 11.89 -26.46
CA THR A 311 1.45 11.73 -26.29
C THR A 311 2.24 12.63 -27.24
N VAL A 312 1.84 12.72 -28.51
CA VAL A 312 2.48 13.62 -29.50
C VAL A 312 2.38 15.08 -29.06
N LYS A 313 1.21 15.52 -28.56
CA LYS A 313 1.04 16.89 -28.03
C LYS A 313 1.92 17.13 -26.81
N ALA A 314 2.01 16.15 -25.90
CA ALA A 314 2.86 16.20 -24.71
C ALA A 314 4.35 16.34 -25.08
N VAL A 315 4.83 15.51 -26.01
CA VAL A 315 6.21 15.54 -26.48
C VAL A 315 6.54 16.87 -27.17
N ASN A 316 5.61 17.41 -27.98
CA ASN A 316 5.79 18.72 -28.60
C ASN A 316 5.94 19.83 -27.54
N LEU A 317 5.06 19.86 -26.56
CA LEU A 317 5.11 20.85 -25.47
C LEU A 317 6.43 20.74 -24.67
N ILE A 318 6.82 19.52 -24.31
CA ILE A 318 8.09 19.30 -23.57
C ILE A 318 9.28 19.76 -24.41
N SER A 319 9.30 19.43 -25.71
CA SER A 319 10.38 19.84 -26.63
C SER A 319 10.49 21.36 -26.73
N GLU A 320 9.37 22.06 -26.84
CA GLU A 320 9.32 23.53 -26.90
C GLU A 320 9.80 24.16 -25.58
N VAL A 321 9.31 23.68 -24.44
CA VAL A 321 9.67 24.23 -23.10
C VAL A 321 11.11 23.92 -22.74
N ALA A 322 11.60 22.72 -23.03
CA ALA A 322 12.97 22.32 -22.76
C ALA A 322 13.99 22.91 -23.76
N GLY A 323 13.53 23.42 -24.90
CA GLY A 323 14.42 23.91 -26.00
C GLY A 323 15.22 22.80 -26.68
N ILE A 324 14.76 21.54 -26.58
CA ILE A 324 15.42 20.35 -27.13
C ILE A 324 14.39 19.59 -27.99
N ASP A 325 14.75 19.24 -29.23
CA ASP A 325 13.84 18.47 -30.07
C ASP A 325 13.85 16.98 -29.68
N LEU A 326 12.81 16.54 -28.98
CA LEU A 326 12.62 15.18 -28.52
C LEU A 326 11.64 14.38 -29.39
N ARG A 327 11.07 14.99 -30.43
CA ARG A 327 10.03 14.39 -31.28
C ARG A 327 10.51 13.17 -32.05
N GLU A 328 11.77 13.20 -32.47
CA GLU A 328 12.41 12.11 -33.23
C GLU A 328 13.07 11.04 -32.31
N ASP A 329 13.13 11.30 -31.00
CA ASP A 329 13.62 10.31 -30.03
C ASP A 329 12.54 9.26 -29.75
N ARG A 330 12.61 8.14 -30.48
CA ARG A 330 11.68 7.03 -30.38
C ARG A 330 11.64 6.42 -28.99
N PHE A 331 12.76 6.43 -28.27
CA PHE A 331 12.81 5.89 -26.91
C PHE A 331 12.03 6.81 -25.97
N PHE A 332 12.29 8.10 -26.01
CA PHE A 332 11.58 9.10 -25.21
C PHE A 332 10.07 9.08 -25.48
N VAL A 333 9.66 9.12 -26.75
CA VAL A 333 8.23 9.07 -27.13
C VAL A 333 7.56 7.81 -26.59
N LYS A 334 8.22 6.66 -26.69
CA LYS A 334 7.71 5.38 -26.14
C LYS A 334 7.56 5.43 -24.62
N GLN A 335 8.57 5.92 -23.90
CA GLN A 335 8.53 6.03 -22.44
C GLN A 335 7.42 6.98 -22.00
N MET A 336 7.30 8.13 -22.68
CA MET A 336 6.26 9.10 -22.40
C MET A 336 4.85 8.53 -22.64
N PHE A 337 4.63 7.76 -23.71
CA PHE A 337 3.36 7.07 -23.96
C PHE A 337 2.99 6.11 -22.82
N MET A 338 3.95 5.28 -22.38
CA MET A 338 3.69 4.31 -21.29
C MET A 338 3.40 5.01 -19.96
N GLN A 339 4.14 6.08 -19.65
CA GLN A 339 3.90 6.87 -18.44
C GLN A 339 2.55 7.58 -18.48
N LEU A 340 2.21 8.24 -19.60
CA LEU A 340 0.95 8.97 -19.75
C LEU A 340 -0.26 8.04 -19.64
N LYS A 341 -0.18 6.79 -20.12
CA LYS A 341 -1.23 5.80 -19.96
C LYS A 341 -1.60 5.59 -18.48
N ALA A 342 -0.61 5.31 -17.65
CA ALA A 342 -0.83 5.07 -16.24
C ALA A 342 -1.27 6.36 -15.51
N THR A 343 -0.63 7.50 -15.81
CA THR A 343 -0.97 8.81 -15.24
C THR A 343 -2.40 9.22 -15.53
N THR A 344 -2.86 9.19 -16.79
CA THR A 344 -4.23 9.59 -17.16
C THR A 344 -5.27 8.70 -16.46
N SER A 345 -5.02 7.40 -16.39
CA SER A 345 -5.91 6.45 -15.71
C SER A 345 -5.97 6.72 -14.21
N ARG A 346 -4.84 6.97 -13.53
CA ARG A 346 -4.82 7.32 -12.10
C ARG A 346 -5.59 8.62 -11.83
N LEU A 347 -5.31 9.67 -12.59
CA LEU A 347 -5.96 10.98 -12.43
C LEU A 347 -7.48 10.89 -12.65
N LYS A 348 -7.92 10.18 -13.68
CA LYS A 348 -9.34 9.96 -13.98
C LYS A 348 -10.12 9.39 -12.80
N TYR A 349 -9.53 8.48 -12.05
CA TYR A 349 -10.13 7.85 -10.87
C TYR A 349 -9.78 8.53 -9.55
N GLY A 350 -9.09 9.68 -9.58
CA GLY A 350 -8.69 10.42 -8.39
C GLY A 350 -7.64 9.67 -7.52
N ILE A 351 -6.86 8.78 -8.12
CA ILE A 351 -5.85 7.99 -7.41
C ILE A 351 -4.58 8.81 -7.24
N ILE A 352 -4.15 8.97 -6.01
CA ILE A 352 -2.87 9.61 -5.67
C ILE A 352 -1.82 8.52 -5.46
N CYS A 353 -0.95 8.35 -6.45
CA CYS A 353 0.22 7.48 -6.33
C CYS A 353 1.39 8.26 -5.72
N LYS A 354 1.74 7.97 -4.46
CA LYS A 354 2.84 8.67 -3.76
C LYS A 354 4.18 8.37 -4.43
N ASN A 355 4.81 9.37 -5.03
CA ASN A 355 6.16 9.27 -5.58
C ASN A 355 7.20 9.35 -4.46
N ARG A 356 7.85 8.23 -4.15
CA ARG A 356 8.86 8.14 -3.07
C ARG A 356 10.12 8.96 -3.36
N LEU A 357 10.37 9.26 -4.63
CA LEU A 357 11.53 10.02 -5.07
C LEU A 357 11.24 11.53 -5.22
N LEU A 358 10.00 11.98 -4.95
CA LEU A 358 9.57 13.36 -5.22
C LEU A 358 10.51 14.42 -4.61
N VAL A 359 10.90 14.25 -3.34
CA VAL A 359 11.83 15.18 -2.67
C VAL A 359 13.20 15.18 -3.35
N GLN A 360 13.70 14.01 -3.76
CA GLN A 360 14.97 13.88 -4.45
C GLN A 360 14.91 14.52 -5.85
N ILE A 361 13.80 14.32 -6.58
CA ILE A 361 13.58 14.90 -7.92
C ILE A 361 13.57 16.44 -7.80
N LYS A 362 12.79 17.00 -6.89
CA LYS A 362 12.74 18.45 -6.63
C LYS A 362 14.11 19.04 -6.31
N THR A 363 14.94 18.31 -5.55
CA THR A 363 16.24 18.80 -5.10
C THR A 363 17.32 18.64 -6.17
N LYS A 364 17.34 17.49 -6.87
CA LYS A 364 18.43 17.19 -7.82
C LYS A 364 18.12 17.62 -9.25
N TYR A 365 16.85 17.64 -9.64
CA TYR A 365 16.38 17.89 -11.01
C TYR A 365 15.27 18.95 -11.07
N PRO A 366 15.47 20.15 -10.47
CA PRO A 366 14.43 21.17 -10.41
C PRO A 366 13.99 21.66 -11.79
N ASN A 367 14.91 21.69 -12.78
CA ASN A 367 14.60 22.10 -14.15
C ASN A 367 13.67 21.10 -14.84
N MET A 368 13.90 19.77 -14.64
CA MET A 368 13.03 18.73 -15.20
C MET A 368 11.64 18.79 -14.56
N MET A 369 11.60 19.07 -13.24
CA MET A 369 10.34 19.27 -12.53
C MET A 369 9.59 20.50 -13.07
N ALA A 370 10.28 21.59 -13.35
CA ALA A 370 9.70 22.81 -13.94
C ALA A 370 9.13 22.54 -15.34
N VAL A 371 9.88 21.82 -16.20
CA VAL A 371 9.40 21.42 -17.54
C VAL A 371 8.16 20.53 -17.43
N ALA A 372 8.18 19.54 -16.52
CA ALA A 372 7.05 18.63 -16.32
C ALA A 372 5.78 19.35 -15.83
N TRP A 373 5.89 20.45 -15.06
CA TRP A 373 4.75 21.27 -14.64
C TRP A 373 3.98 21.90 -15.79
N PHE A 374 4.62 22.19 -16.91
CA PHE A 374 3.90 22.73 -18.08
C PHE A 374 2.87 21.73 -18.64
N MET A 375 3.00 20.45 -18.30
CA MET A 375 2.01 19.43 -18.68
C MET A 375 0.63 19.70 -18.08
N GLU A 376 0.53 20.41 -16.95
CA GLU A 376 -0.75 20.81 -16.32
C GLU A 376 -1.68 21.45 -17.35
N ASN A 377 -1.13 22.34 -18.19
CA ASN A 377 -1.92 23.05 -19.21
C ASN A 377 -2.60 22.12 -20.22
N ILE A 378 -1.94 21.05 -20.66
CA ILE A 378 -2.53 20.13 -21.63
C ILE A 378 -3.43 19.09 -20.95
N PHE A 379 -3.14 18.69 -19.73
CA PHE A 379 -4.04 17.82 -18.95
C PHE A 379 -5.37 18.52 -18.69
N GLU A 380 -5.34 19.79 -18.25
CA GLU A 380 -6.54 20.58 -18.00
C GLU A 380 -7.33 20.83 -19.30
N LYS A 381 -6.67 21.32 -20.36
CA LYS A 381 -7.35 21.72 -21.60
C LYS A 381 -7.86 20.57 -22.45
N GLU A 382 -7.11 19.47 -22.52
CA GLU A 382 -7.42 18.37 -23.43
C GLU A 382 -8.19 17.23 -22.75
N LEU A 383 -7.98 17.05 -21.43
CA LEU A 383 -8.50 15.91 -20.70
C LEU A 383 -9.46 16.31 -19.56
N GLU A 384 -9.53 17.59 -19.21
CA GLU A 384 -10.26 18.09 -18.02
C GLU A 384 -9.80 17.41 -16.72
N LEU A 385 -8.49 17.09 -16.63
CA LEU A 385 -7.87 16.43 -15.49
C LEU A 385 -6.87 17.37 -14.80
N GLU A 386 -6.93 17.43 -13.46
CA GLU A 386 -5.94 18.12 -12.65
C GLU A 386 -4.77 17.18 -12.33
N ILE A 387 -3.55 17.55 -12.72
CA ILE A 387 -2.36 16.79 -12.42
C ILE A 387 -1.82 17.17 -11.04
N ASN A 388 -1.52 16.16 -10.21
CA ASN A 388 -0.92 16.39 -8.90
C ASN A 388 0.62 16.33 -8.95
N GLU A 389 1.26 16.87 -7.92
CA GLU A 389 2.72 16.96 -7.84
C GLU A 389 3.45 15.62 -7.94
N HIS A 390 2.86 14.53 -7.45
CA HIS A 390 3.45 13.20 -7.55
C HIS A 390 3.50 12.71 -8.99
N GLU A 391 2.45 12.94 -9.76
CA GLU A 391 2.40 12.60 -11.19
C GLU A 391 3.36 13.47 -12.01
N VAL A 392 3.45 14.78 -11.69
CA VAL A 392 4.47 15.67 -12.27
C VAL A 392 5.88 15.11 -11.99
N GLY A 393 6.14 14.64 -10.78
CA GLY A 393 7.39 14.01 -10.40
C GLY A 393 7.68 12.71 -11.18
N PHE A 394 6.68 11.89 -11.47
CA PHE A 394 6.86 10.72 -12.35
C PHE A 394 7.20 11.14 -13.79
N LEU A 395 6.50 12.13 -14.33
CA LEU A 395 6.81 12.66 -15.66
C LEU A 395 8.22 13.25 -15.73
N ALA A 396 8.65 13.98 -14.72
CA ALA A 396 9.99 14.58 -14.64
C ALA A 396 11.13 13.54 -14.65
N LEU A 397 10.89 12.29 -14.26
CA LEU A 397 11.87 11.21 -14.34
C LEU A 397 12.12 10.72 -15.78
N HIS A 398 11.23 11.03 -16.70
CA HIS A 398 11.37 10.64 -18.11
C HIS A 398 11.91 11.77 -18.98
N ILE A 399 11.86 13.02 -18.53
CA ILE A 399 12.44 14.20 -19.17
C ILE A 399 13.93 14.33 -18.85
#